data_2311ff2a22e7f6f8caac40be5adc7e07
#
_entry.id   2311ff2a22e7f6f8caac40be5adc7e07
#
_cell.length_a   1.000
_cell.length_b   1.000
_cell.length_c   1.000
_cell.angle_alpha   90.00
_cell.angle_beta   90.00
_cell.angle_gamma   90.00
#
_symmetry.space_group_name_H-M   'P 1'
#
loop_
_entity.id
_entity.type
_entity.pdbx_description
1 polymer ?
#
loop_
_entity_poly.entity_id
_entity_poly.type
_entity_poly.pdbx_seq_one_letter_code
_entity_poly.pdbx_strand_id
1 'polypeptide(L)'
;PSVGYLVRSLAKVCISREFHVLASHRSSPVTGWLRALARHVHAKSGGKGVGAIGMCFSGNFALSMMMEPALMAPVLSQPSLPFPFGAERKAALHVSPEELTCLKERCAKGDKVLGLRFKGDATSPHERFETLRRELGDAFEGIEIDDKYANPKSPEPRPHSVLTEDLIDEDGQPTKEAAKRVIAFFEERLKSV
;
A
#
# COMPACT_ATOMS: atom_id res chain seq x y z
N PRO A 1 22.58 -4.64 -5.79
CA PRO A 1 23.05 -3.26 -5.59
C PRO A 1 24.00 -3.20 -4.40
N SER A 2 25.07 -2.37 -4.50
CA SER A 2 25.98 -2.23 -3.37
C SER A 2 25.30 -1.48 -2.22
N VAL A 3 25.70 -1.76 -0.96
CA VAL A 3 25.16 -1.07 0.24
C VAL A 3 25.30 0.45 0.09
N GLY A 4 26.41 0.95 -0.47
CA GLY A 4 26.61 2.37 -0.73
C GLY A 4 25.59 2.97 -1.71
N TYR A 5 25.15 2.22 -2.71
CA TYR A 5 24.09 2.65 -3.62
C TYR A 5 22.74 2.78 -2.89
N LEU A 6 22.38 1.78 -2.06
CA LEU A 6 21.15 1.79 -1.27
C LEU A 6 21.12 2.97 -0.29
N VAL A 7 22.19 3.18 0.47
CA VAL A 7 22.31 4.30 1.42
C VAL A 7 22.18 5.65 0.71
N ARG A 8 22.87 5.83 -0.42
CA ARG A 8 22.78 7.06 -1.21
C ARG A 8 21.39 7.29 -1.79
N SER A 9 20.72 6.22 -2.24
CA SER A 9 19.38 6.30 -2.80
C SER A 9 18.37 6.65 -1.71
N LEU A 10 18.44 6.00 -0.55
CA LEU A 10 17.59 6.32 0.61
C LEU A 10 17.82 7.76 1.10
N ALA A 11 19.07 8.22 1.19
CA ALA A 11 19.37 9.60 1.56
C ALA A 11 18.73 10.60 0.59
N LYS A 12 18.83 10.37 -0.73
CA LYS A 12 18.19 11.22 -1.74
C LYS A 12 16.68 11.25 -1.59
N VAL A 13 16.06 10.11 -1.34
CA VAL A 13 14.62 9.99 -1.12
C VAL A 13 14.19 10.73 0.14
N CYS A 14 14.96 10.61 1.24
CA CYS A 14 14.65 11.28 2.52
C CYS A 14 14.69 12.81 2.43
N ILE A 15 15.54 13.38 1.57
CA ILE A 15 15.62 14.84 1.36
C ILE A 15 14.72 15.33 0.22
N SER A 16 14.13 14.43 -0.55
CA SER A 16 13.25 14.79 -1.65
C SER A 16 11.92 15.38 -1.16
N ARG A 17 11.59 16.56 -1.66
CA ARG A 17 10.29 17.22 -1.39
C ARG A 17 9.12 16.49 -2.05
N GLU A 18 9.40 15.59 -3.01
CA GLU A 18 8.37 14.84 -3.74
C GLU A 18 7.70 13.76 -2.88
N PHE A 19 8.38 13.26 -1.84
CA PHE A 19 7.91 12.10 -1.08
C PHE A 19 7.43 12.39 0.33
N HIS A 20 7.84 13.48 0.96
CA HIS A 20 7.44 13.86 2.33
C HIS A 20 7.52 12.70 3.35
N VAL A 21 8.60 11.94 3.33
CA VAL A 21 8.75 10.63 3.99
C VAL A 21 8.48 10.58 5.50
N LEU A 22 8.47 11.71 6.17
CA LEU A 22 8.22 11.83 7.61
C LEU A 22 6.86 12.49 7.94
N ALA A 23 6.08 12.86 6.94
CA ALA A 23 4.84 13.60 7.15
C ALA A 23 3.69 12.67 7.55
N SER A 24 3.12 12.87 8.74
CA SER A 24 2.00 12.07 9.27
C SER A 24 0.65 12.43 8.63
N HIS A 25 0.46 13.71 8.28
CA HIS A 25 -0.82 14.28 7.81
C HIS A 25 -0.70 14.98 6.45
N ARG A 26 0.20 14.47 5.60
CA ARG A 26 0.43 14.98 4.24
C ARG A 26 0.76 13.80 3.35
N SER A 27 0.23 13.82 2.13
CA SER A 27 0.63 12.87 1.09
C SER A 27 1.89 13.32 0.36
N SER A 28 2.50 12.40 -0.36
CA SER A 28 3.60 12.68 -1.28
C SER A 28 3.10 13.46 -2.50
N PRO A 29 3.75 14.57 -2.91
CA PRO A 29 3.37 15.31 -4.12
C PRO A 29 3.31 14.47 -5.38
N VAL A 30 4.16 13.43 -5.49
CA VAL A 30 4.15 12.47 -6.61
C VAL A 30 2.81 11.79 -6.82
N THR A 31 1.94 11.71 -5.81
CA THR A 31 0.60 11.11 -5.93
C THR A 31 -0.30 11.89 -6.87
N GLY A 32 -0.10 13.20 -7.04
CA GLY A 32 -0.78 13.99 -8.06
C GLY A 32 -0.49 13.51 -9.48
N TRP A 33 0.78 13.19 -9.78
CA TRP A 33 1.16 12.59 -11.06
C TRP A 33 0.59 11.17 -11.22
N LEU A 34 0.61 10.35 -10.17
CA LEU A 34 0.04 8.99 -10.19
C LEU A 34 -1.48 9.02 -10.45
N ARG A 35 -2.20 9.99 -9.90
CA ARG A 35 -3.64 10.20 -10.19
C ARG A 35 -3.86 10.53 -11.67
N ALA A 36 -3.04 11.41 -12.24
CA ALA A 36 -3.12 11.72 -13.68
C ALA A 36 -2.82 10.49 -14.54
N LEU A 37 -1.85 9.65 -14.13
CA LEU A 37 -1.55 8.39 -14.79
C LEU A 37 -2.75 7.43 -14.72
N ALA A 38 -3.40 7.30 -13.56
CA ALA A 38 -4.58 6.45 -13.38
C ALA A 38 -5.72 6.87 -14.34
N ARG A 39 -6.01 8.18 -14.44
CA ARG A 39 -6.99 8.69 -15.44
C ARG A 39 -6.60 8.34 -16.87
N HIS A 40 -5.33 8.54 -17.22
CA HIS A 40 -4.82 8.24 -18.55
C HIS A 40 -4.95 6.76 -18.93
N VAL A 41 -4.58 5.88 -18.00
CA VAL A 41 -4.70 4.43 -18.20
C VAL A 41 -6.17 4.04 -18.33
N HIS A 42 -7.05 4.55 -17.47
CA HIS A 42 -8.49 4.27 -17.55
C HIS A 42 -9.09 4.75 -18.88
N ALA A 43 -8.74 5.95 -19.32
CA ALA A 43 -9.22 6.49 -20.61
C ALA A 43 -8.81 5.62 -21.80
N LYS A 44 -7.66 4.95 -21.72
CA LYS A 44 -7.18 4.03 -22.78
C LYS A 44 -7.76 2.61 -22.66
N SER A 45 -7.88 2.09 -21.44
CA SER A 45 -8.29 0.69 -21.21
C SER A 45 -9.80 0.51 -21.15
N GLY A 46 -10.54 1.58 -20.80
CA GLY A 46 -11.96 1.50 -20.52
C GLY A 46 -12.27 0.71 -19.23
N GLY A 47 -13.48 0.15 -19.16
CA GLY A 47 -13.94 -0.62 -17.99
C GLY A 47 -14.35 0.25 -16.81
N LYS A 48 -14.48 -0.35 -15.60
CA LYS A 48 -14.93 0.35 -14.39
C LYS A 48 -13.90 1.33 -13.82
N GLY A 49 -12.62 1.11 -14.10
CA GLY A 49 -11.52 1.89 -13.54
C GLY A 49 -10.18 1.15 -13.61
N VAL A 50 -9.26 1.53 -12.75
CA VAL A 50 -7.93 0.94 -12.64
C VAL A 50 -7.65 0.46 -11.21
N GLY A 51 -6.78 -0.56 -11.08
CA GLY A 51 -6.18 -0.96 -9.81
C GLY A 51 -4.80 -0.35 -9.66
N ALA A 52 -4.37 -0.23 -8.40
CA ALA A 52 -2.99 0.14 -8.09
C ALA A 52 -2.48 -0.69 -6.91
N ILE A 53 -1.26 -1.21 -7.03
CA ILE A 53 -0.53 -1.82 -5.92
C ILE A 53 0.58 -0.87 -5.52
N GLY A 54 0.49 -0.29 -4.33
CA GLY A 54 1.60 0.39 -3.70
C GLY A 54 2.38 -0.60 -2.83
N MET A 55 3.71 -0.66 -2.96
CA MET A 55 4.55 -1.56 -2.17
C MET A 55 5.60 -0.78 -1.39
N CYS A 56 5.86 -1.20 -0.15
CA CYS A 56 6.89 -0.62 0.71
C CYS A 56 6.75 0.90 0.80
N PHE A 57 7.75 1.62 0.32
CA PHE A 57 7.82 3.08 0.25
C PHE A 57 6.58 3.72 -0.40
N SER A 58 6.09 3.14 -1.48
CA SER A 58 4.89 3.63 -2.19
C SER A 58 3.57 3.03 -1.69
N GLY A 59 3.61 2.21 -0.63
CA GLY A 59 2.43 1.48 -0.14
C GLY A 59 1.21 2.37 0.05
N ASN A 60 1.34 3.43 0.82
CA ASN A 60 0.24 4.36 1.10
C ASN A 60 -0.10 5.31 -0.06
N PHE A 61 0.69 5.33 -1.16
CA PHE A 61 0.33 6.15 -2.33
C PHE A 61 -1.00 5.70 -2.93
N ALA A 62 -1.31 4.39 -2.86
CA ALA A 62 -2.59 3.86 -3.32
C ALA A 62 -3.78 4.48 -2.57
N LEU A 63 -3.63 4.83 -1.28
CA LEU A 63 -4.66 5.56 -0.54
C LEU A 63 -4.85 6.97 -1.11
N SER A 64 -3.77 7.76 -1.20
CA SER A 64 -3.84 9.12 -1.76
C SER A 64 -4.37 9.14 -3.19
N MET A 65 -4.09 8.09 -3.96
CA MET A 65 -4.61 7.95 -5.33
C MET A 65 -6.14 7.77 -5.36
N MET A 66 -6.81 7.38 -4.28
CA MET A 66 -8.27 7.28 -4.21
C MET A 66 -8.99 8.64 -4.32
N MET A 67 -8.28 9.76 -4.27
CA MET A 67 -8.84 11.06 -4.72
C MET A 67 -9.24 11.05 -6.20
N GLU A 68 -8.71 10.12 -6.97
CA GLU A 68 -9.04 9.92 -8.37
C GLU A 68 -10.17 8.90 -8.50
N PRO A 69 -11.35 9.26 -9.02
CA PRO A 69 -12.48 8.34 -9.16
C PRO A 69 -12.18 7.09 -9.98
N ALA A 70 -11.28 7.19 -10.97
CA ALA A 70 -10.87 6.05 -11.79
C ALA A 70 -10.12 4.97 -10.99
N LEU A 71 -9.54 5.28 -9.82
CA LEU A 71 -8.91 4.27 -8.97
C LEU A 71 -9.96 3.52 -8.15
N MET A 72 -10.26 2.29 -8.55
CA MET A 72 -11.30 1.45 -7.98
C MET A 72 -10.78 0.31 -7.09
N ALA A 73 -9.52 -0.08 -7.22
CA ALA A 73 -8.92 -1.19 -6.51
C ALA A 73 -7.53 -0.83 -5.92
N PRO A 74 -7.49 -0.11 -4.80
CA PRO A 74 -6.24 0.21 -4.10
C PRO A 74 -5.76 -0.99 -3.28
N VAL A 75 -4.49 -1.37 -3.46
CA VAL A 75 -3.80 -2.40 -2.67
C VAL A 75 -2.55 -1.79 -2.03
N LEU A 76 -2.40 -2.01 -0.73
CA LEU A 76 -1.30 -1.54 0.11
C LEU A 76 -0.48 -2.77 0.53
N SER A 77 0.62 -3.05 -0.14
CA SER A 77 1.51 -4.12 0.28
C SER A 77 2.64 -3.54 1.13
N GLN A 78 2.77 -4.00 2.36
CA GLN A 78 3.73 -3.54 3.37
C GLN A 78 3.99 -2.02 3.36
N PRO A 79 2.98 -1.16 3.56
CA PRO A 79 3.12 0.29 3.44
C PRO A 79 4.07 0.86 4.50
N SER A 80 5.17 1.49 4.07
CA SER A 80 6.26 1.91 4.96
C SER A 80 6.34 3.42 5.22
N LEU A 81 5.56 4.25 4.51
CA LEU A 81 5.48 5.68 4.79
C LEU A 81 4.25 6.06 5.63
N PRO A 82 4.37 7.09 6.48
CA PRO A 82 5.61 7.79 6.83
C PRO A 82 6.56 6.84 7.57
N PHE A 83 7.86 7.09 7.52
CA PHE A 83 8.80 6.25 8.25
C PHE A 83 8.42 6.17 9.74
N PRO A 84 8.33 4.97 10.36
CA PRO A 84 7.66 4.73 11.63
C PRO A 84 8.51 5.13 12.86
N PHE A 85 9.04 6.35 12.87
CA PHE A 85 9.78 6.90 14.00
C PHE A 85 8.82 7.52 15.02
N GLY A 86 8.63 6.85 16.16
CA GLY A 86 7.69 7.27 17.22
C GLY A 86 6.24 6.83 16.96
N ALA A 87 5.41 6.90 18.00
CA ALA A 87 4.05 6.36 18.00
C ALA A 87 3.14 6.99 16.93
N GLU A 88 3.21 8.31 16.77
CA GLU A 88 2.39 9.04 15.80
C GLU A 88 2.61 8.51 14.38
N ARG A 89 3.88 8.41 13.92
CA ARG A 89 4.18 7.97 12.55
C ARG A 89 3.93 6.48 12.32
N LYS A 90 4.04 5.67 13.37
CA LYS A 90 3.64 4.25 13.27
C LYS A 90 2.17 4.11 12.92
N ALA A 91 1.31 4.92 13.53
CA ALA A 91 -0.13 4.91 13.29
C ALA A 91 -0.56 5.70 12.04
N ALA A 92 0.29 6.56 11.50
CA ALA A 92 -0.07 7.46 10.40
C ALA A 92 -0.24 6.75 9.06
N LEU A 93 -1.16 7.25 8.24
CA LEU A 93 -1.50 6.69 6.91
C LEU A 93 -0.80 7.40 5.73
N HIS A 94 -0.02 8.44 5.99
CA HIS A 94 0.63 9.26 4.97
C HIS A 94 -0.36 9.85 3.95
N VAL A 95 -1.48 10.34 4.46
CA VAL A 95 -2.52 11.05 3.70
C VAL A 95 -2.84 12.37 4.37
N SER A 96 -3.35 13.35 3.63
CA SER A 96 -3.85 14.59 4.21
C SER A 96 -5.23 14.38 4.87
N PRO A 97 -5.68 15.31 5.75
CA PRO A 97 -7.03 15.25 6.31
C PRO A 97 -8.14 15.25 5.24
N GLU A 98 -7.95 16.00 4.15
CA GLU A 98 -8.90 16.07 3.02
C GLU A 98 -8.93 14.74 2.27
N GLU A 99 -7.77 14.14 2.04
CA GLU A 99 -7.68 12.81 1.42
C GLU A 99 -8.34 11.76 2.30
N LEU A 100 -8.11 11.76 3.61
CA LEU A 100 -8.76 10.82 4.54
C LEU A 100 -10.28 10.99 4.52
N THR A 101 -10.79 12.21 4.48
CA THR A 101 -12.23 12.48 4.35
C THR A 101 -12.79 11.87 3.07
N CYS A 102 -12.15 12.11 1.92
CA CYS A 102 -12.55 11.55 0.65
C CYS A 102 -12.52 10.00 0.65
N LEU A 103 -11.47 9.39 1.25
CA LEU A 103 -11.38 7.95 1.41
C LEU A 103 -12.61 7.40 2.17
N LYS A 104 -12.93 7.99 3.31
CA LYS A 104 -14.08 7.58 4.15
C LYS A 104 -15.40 7.70 3.40
N GLU A 105 -15.60 8.79 2.68
CA GLU A 105 -16.80 8.98 1.85
C GLU A 105 -16.91 7.94 0.73
N ARG A 106 -15.81 7.61 0.08
CA ARG A 106 -15.78 6.57 -0.95
C ARG A 106 -16.04 5.18 -0.38
N CYS A 107 -15.43 4.87 0.76
CA CYS A 107 -15.64 3.62 1.47
C CYS A 107 -17.09 3.46 1.95
N ALA A 108 -17.71 4.54 2.42
CA ALA A 108 -19.14 4.55 2.78
C ALA A 108 -20.07 4.29 1.57
N LYS A 109 -19.62 4.57 0.35
CA LYS A 109 -20.31 4.28 -0.92
C LYS A 109 -19.99 2.88 -1.50
N GLY A 110 -19.19 2.06 -0.79
CA GLY A 110 -18.89 0.69 -1.15
C GLY A 110 -17.51 0.45 -1.79
N ASP A 111 -16.64 1.47 -1.83
CA ASP A 111 -15.25 1.23 -2.18
C ASP A 111 -14.54 0.45 -1.07
N LYS A 112 -13.54 -0.33 -1.47
CA LYS A 112 -12.76 -1.19 -0.57
C LYS A 112 -11.27 -0.92 -0.73
N VAL A 113 -10.52 -1.24 0.31
CA VAL A 113 -9.06 -1.14 0.37
C VAL A 113 -8.51 -2.47 0.85
N LEU A 114 -7.52 -3.03 0.15
CA LEU A 114 -6.83 -4.26 0.57
C LEU A 114 -5.43 -3.90 1.10
N GLY A 115 -5.08 -4.43 2.26
CA GLY A 115 -3.76 -4.25 2.88
C GLY A 115 -3.07 -5.59 3.16
N LEU A 116 -1.76 -5.66 2.94
CA LEU A 116 -0.93 -6.86 3.17
C LEU A 116 0.31 -6.48 3.99
N ARG A 117 0.69 -7.29 4.98
CA ARG A 117 1.97 -7.15 5.71
C ARG A 117 2.37 -8.44 6.42
N PHE A 118 3.65 -8.55 6.77
CA PHE A 118 4.08 -9.50 7.79
C PHE A 118 3.87 -8.92 9.20
N LYS A 119 3.54 -9.77 10.16
CA LYS A 119 3.24 -9.33 11.54
C LYS A 119 4.42 -8.69 12.25
N GLY A 120 5.64 -9.19 12.02
CA GLY A 120 6.87 -8.65 12.60
C GLY A 120 7.53 -7.52 11.82
N ASP A 121 6.93 -7.08 10.70
CA ASP A 121 7.50 -6.01 9.89
C ASP A 121 7.44 -4.65 10.61
N ALA A 122 8.59 -4.22 11.13
CA ALA A 122 8.73 -2.95 11.85
C ALA A 122 8.62 -1.72 10.94
N THR A 123 8.82 -1.88 9.62
CA THR A 123 8.73 -0.78 8.66
C THR A 123 7.31 -0.55 8.18
N SER A 124 6.48 -1.59 8.24
CA SER A 124 5.03 -1.52 8.05
C SER A 124 4.33 -1.92 9.35
N PRO A 125 4.24 -1.03 10.34
CA PRO A 125 3.84 -1.36 11.69
C PRO A 125 2.37 -1.72 11.83
N HIS A 126 2.05 -2.55 12.83
CA HIS A 126 0.69 -2.99 13.15
C HIS A 126 -0.25 -1.80 13.41
N GLU A 127 0.23 -0.78 14.09
CA GLU A 127 -0.54 0.43 14.44
C GLU A 127 -1.11 1.14 13.21
N ARG A 128 -0.46 1.02 12.06
CA ARG A 128 -0.96 1.56 10.78
C ARG A 128 -2.19 0.79 10.28
N PHE A 129 -2.18 -0.53 10.40
CA PHE A 129 -3.32 -1.38 10.05
C PHE A 129 -4.48 -1.18 11.03
N GLU A 130 -4.21 -0.99 12.32
CA GLU A 130 -5.24 -0.61 13.29
C GLU A 130 -5.88 0.74 12.95
N THR A 131 -5.09 1.71 12.51
CA THR A 131 -5.63 2.99 12.02
C THR A 131 -6.52 2.79 10.79
N LEU A 132 -6.10 1.97 9.82
CA LEU A 132 -6.94 1.66 8.64
C LEU A 132 -8.26 1.00 9.04
N ARG A 133 -8.24 0.04 9.97
CA ARG A 133 -9.46 -0.60 10.50
C ARG A 133 -10.36 0.41 11.20
N ARG A 134 -9.79 1.27 12.03
CA ARG A 134 -10.56 2.29 12.74
C ARG A 134 -11.20 3.31 11.80
N GLU A 135 -10.46 3.79 10.79
CA GLU A 135 -10.92 4.86 9.90
C GLU A 135 -11.86 4.36 8.80
N LEU A 136 -11.68 3.13 8.30
CA LEU A 136 -12.38 2.59 7.14
C LEU A 136 -13.36 1.45 7.49
N GLY A 137 -13.30 0.90 8.71
CA GLY A 137 -14.16 -0.19 9.14
C GLY A 137 -14.12 -1.39 8.21
N ASP A 138 -15.27 -1.94 7.87
CA ASP A 138 -15.41 -3.11 6.97
C ASP A 138 -15.00 -2.84 5.52
N ALA A 139 -14.68 -1.60 5.18
CA ALA A 139 -14.13 -1.27 3.87
C ALA A 139 -12.64 -1.61 3.75
N PHE A 140 -11.95 -1.82 4.87
CA PHE A 140 -10.56 -2.25 4.89
C PHE A 140 -10.44 -3.76 5.14
N GLU A 141 -9.87 -4.47 4.19
CA GLU A 141 -9.46 -5.87 4.34
C GLU A 141 -7.95 -5.92 4.60
N GLY A 142 -7.55 -6.33 5.79
CA GLY A 142 -6.14 -6.41 6.19
C GLY A 142 -5.66 -7.86 6.35
N ILE A 143 -4.70 -8.28 5.54
CA ILE A 143 -4.04 -9.60 5.60
C ILE A 143 -2.70 -9.44 6.31
N GLU A 144 -2.58 -10.07 7.49
CA GLU A 144 -1.35 -10.07 8.30
C GLU A 144 -0.80 -11.48 8.41
N ILE A 145 0.37 -11.72 7.81
CA ILE A 145 1.02 -13.02 7.66
C ILE A 145 2.06 -13.20 8.77
N ASP A 146 2.12 -14.39 9.37
CA ASP A 146 3.19 -14.70 10.32
C ASP A 146 4.54 -14.78 9.60
N ASP A 147 5.58 -14.24 10.21
CA ASP A 147 6.93 -14.14 9.64
C ASP A 147 7.53 -15.47 9.22
N LYS A 148 7.14 -16.57 9.88
CA LYS A 148 7.57 -17.94 9.53
C LYS A 148 7.17 -18.41 8.14
N TYR A 149 6.21 -17.71 7.50
CA TYR A 149 5.75 -18.00 6.15
C TYR A 149 6.42 -17.15 5.07
N ALA A 150 7.43 -16.37 5.44
CA ALA A 150 8.27 -15.69 4.48
C ALA A 150 9.19 -16.69 3.74
N ASN A 151 9.57 -16.32 2.52
CA ASN A 151 10.49 -17.13 1.74
C ASN A 151 11.88 -17.23 2.42
N PRO A 152 12.33 -18.42 2.85
CA PRO A 152 13.62 -18.56 3.52
C PRO A 152 14.83 -18.25 2.61
N LYS A 153 14.61 -18.11 1.30
CA LYS A 153 15.63 -17.71 0.31
C LYS A 153 15.59 -16.22 0.00
N SER A 154 14.71 -15.46 0.67
CA SER A 154 14.64 -14.02 0.50
C SER A 154 15.99 -13.36 0.83
N PRO A 155 16.46 -12.41 0.03
CA PRO A 155 17.66 -11.63 0.34
C PRO A 155 17.42 -10.59 1.44
N GLU A 156 16.19 -10.42 1.89
CA GLU A 156 15.81 -9.45 2.92
C GLU A 156 16.21 -9.96 4.32
N PRO A 157 16.74 -9.11 5.18
CA PRO A 157 17.18 -9.52 6.51
C PRO A 157 16.02 -9.87 7.45
N ARG A 158 14.81 -9.46 7.11
CA ARG A 158 13.55 -9.72 7.82
C ARG A 158 12.40 -9.75 6.83
N PRO A 159 11.33 -10.52 7.11
CA PRO A 159 10.13 -10.56 6.27
C PRO A 159 9.53 -9.18 6.06
N HIS A 160 9.35 -8.80 4.78
CA HIS A 160 8.84 -7.51 4.39
C HIS A 160 8.03 -7.57 3.08
N SER A 161 8.60 -8.11 2.02
CA SER A 161 8.10 -8.00 0.64
C SER A 161 7.07 -9.09 0.30
N VAL A 162 5.84 -8.98 0.81
CA VAL A 162 4.79 -10.01 0.75
C VAL A 162 4.55 -10.57 -0.65
N LEU A 163 4.54 -9.71 -1.67
CA LEU A 163 4.18 -10.08 -3.05
C LEU A 163 5.38 -10.32 -3.96
N THR A 164 6.60 -10.19 -3.44
CA THR A 164 7.84 -10.31 -4.25
C THR A 164 8.87 -11.20 -3.56
N GLU A 165 9.88 -10.65 -2.88
CA GLU A 165 11.03 -11.40 -2.37
C GLU A 165 10.65 -12.47 -1.34
N ASP A 166 9.65 -12.20 -0.50
CA ASP A 166 9.18 -13.12 0.53
C ASP A 166 8.02 -14.02 0.06
N LEU A 167 7.62 -13.93 -1.19
CA LEU A 167 6.60 -14.79 -1.77
C LEU A 167 7.12 -16.24 -1.90
N ILE A 168 6.35 -17.19 -1.38
CA ILE A 168 6.52 -18.62 -1.67
C ILE A 168 5.40 -19.01 -2.64
N ASP A 169 5.75 -19.24 -3.90
CA ASP A 169 4.79 -19.57 -4.97
C ASP A 169 4.43 -21.06 -4.97
N GLU A 170 3.90 -21.55 -3.84
CA GLU A 170 3.44 -22.92 -3.66
C GLU A 170 2.00 -22.91 -3.11
N ASP A 171 1.15 -23.83 -3.56
CA ASP A 171 -0.25 -23.88 -3.12
C ASP A 171 -0.38 -24.11 -1.61
N GLY A 172 -1.28 -23.36 -1.00
CA GLY A 172 -1.50 -23.37 0.45
C GLY A 172 -0.52 -22.48 1.25
N GLN A 173 0.47 -21.88 0.61
CA GLN A 173 1.34 -20.92 1.30
C GLN A 173 0.62 -19.59 1.50
N PRO A 174 0.65 -19.02 2.73
CA PRO A 174 -0.07 -17.78 3.04
C PRO A 174 0.28 -16.59 2.15
N THR A 175 1.53 -16.48 1.70
CA THR A 175 1.97 -15.43 0.79
C THR A 175 1.39 -15.61 -0.61
N LYS A 176 1.28 -16.86 -1.11
CA LYS A 176 0.59 -17.14 -2.38
C LYS A 176 -0.91 -16.88 -2.27
N GLU A 177 -1.54 -17.28 -1.17
CA GLU A 177 -2.98 -17.00 -0.96
C GLU A 177 -3.24 -15.49 -0.89
N ALA A 178 -2.34 -14.71 -0.28
CA ALA A 178 -2.40 -13.24 -0.32
C ALA A 178 -2.30 -12.69 -1.75
N ALA A 179 -1.39 -13.23 -2.56
CA ALA A 179 -1.27 -12.85 -3.99
C ALA A 179 -2.53 -13.22 -4.79
N LYS A 180 -3.11 -14.40 -4.58
CA LYS A 180 -4.39 -14.80 -5.17
C LYS A 180 -5.52 -13.86 -4.74
N ARG A 181 -5.55 -13.45 -3.45
CA ARG A 181 -6.55 -12.49 -2.94
C ARG A 181 -6.44 -11.13 -3.64
N VAL A 182 -5.22 -10.64 -3.91
CA VAL A 182 -5.02 -9.40 -4.69
C VAL A 182 -5.61 -9.53 -6.09
N ILE A 183 -5.39 -10.64 -6.77
CA ILE A 183 -5.96 -10.88 -8.10
C ILE A 183 -7.49 -10.92 -8.03
N ALA A 184 -8.06 -11.66 -7.08
CA ALA A 184 -9.50 -11.72 -6.87
C ALA A 184 -10.10 -10.33 -6.56
N PHE A 185 -9.42 -9.53 -5.71
CA PHE A 185 -9.82 -8.17 -5.41
C PHE A 185 -9.88 -7.28 -6.67
N PHE A 186 -8.90 -7.40 -7.57
CA PHE A 186 -8.95 -6.69 -8.84
C PHE A 186 -10.09 -7.18 -9.73
N GLU A 187 -10.34 -8.48 -9.79
CA GLU A 187 -11.46 -9.03 -10.55
C GLU A 187 -12.81 -8.52 -10.04
N GLU A 188 -13.02 -8.55 -8.73
CA GLU A 188 -14.25 -8.05 -8.08
C GLU A 188 -14.50 -6.56 -8.36
N ARG A 189 -13.43 -5.77 -8.38
CA ARG A 189 -13.53 -4.31 -8.45
C ARG A 189 -13.49 -3.75 -9.86
N LEU A 190 -12.82 -4.43 -10.79
CA LEU A 190 -12.52 -3.90 -12.13
C LEU A 190 -13.27 -4.57 -13.26
N LYS A 191 -13.67 -5.86 -13.12
CA LYS A 191 -14.47 -6.52 -14.16
C LYS A 191 -15.91 -6.02 -14.14
N SER A 192 -16.45 -5.77 -15.33
CA SER A 192 -17.90 -5.59 -15.51
C SER A 192 -18.58 -6.95 -15.33
N VAL A 193 -19.67 -6.98 -14.59
CA VAL A 193 -20.58 -8.14 -14.52
C VAL A 193 -21.29 -8.27 -15.85
#